data_473a59fe343b7921b86a86ab3eceb6b5
#
_entry.id   473a59fe343b7921b86a86ab3eceb6b5
#
_cell.length_a   1.000
_cell.length_b   1.000
_cell.length_c   1.000
_cell.angle_alpha   90.00
_cell.angle_beta   90.00
_cell.angle_gamma   90.00
#
_symmetry.space_group_name_H-M   'P 1'
#
loop_
_entity.id
_entity.type
_entity.pdbx_description
1 polymer ?
#
loop_
_entity_poly.entity_id
_entity_poly.type
_entity_poly.pdbx_seq_one_letter_code
_entity_poly.pdbx_strand_id
1 'polypeptide(L)'
;MSSISKAGIFIDVKQLLDFTYRMNKEMSVADRRDYGSQLIKYNLDMITNFTMAYHRRDEKICFDAGDKHYDINLKGEKRVYVDALEASFDNYMALMEFCFATLMFPRMTTRKRRRRHKHFMELMAKISTGIMKWSGSIYKQVFVSERREAG
;
A
#
# COMPACT_ATOMS: atom_id res chain seq x y z
N MET A 1 4.09 18.68 13.63
CA MET A 1 3.79 17.90 12.42
C MET A 1 4.15 16.44 12.64
N SER A 2 3.21 15.54 12.44
CA SER A 2 3.55 14.13 12.41
C SER A 2 4.34 13.85 11.13
N SER A 3 5.56 13.35 11.29
CA SER A 3 6.35 12.87 10.17
C SER A 3 5.67 11.67 9.54
N ILE A 4 5.73 11.53 8.21
CA ILE A 4 5.24 10.35 7.50
C ILE A 4 5.86 9.05 8.06
N SER A 5 7.10 9.12 8.55
CA SER A 5 7.80 7.99 9.15
C SER A 5 7.11 7.42 10.40
N LYS A 6 6.19 8.17 11.02
CA LYS A 6 5.39 7.73 12.17
C LYS A 6 4.04 7.14 11.79
N ALA A 7 3.64 7.23 10.53
CA ALA A 7 2.38 6.64 10.08
C ALA A 7 2.48 5.11 10.10
N GLY A 8 1.45 4.45 10.66
CA GLY A 8 1.43 2.99 10.82
C GLY A 8 1.64 2.23 9.52
N ILE A 9 0.98 2.64 8.44
CA ILE A 9 1.14 2.01 7.12
C ILE A 9 2.58 2.14 6.63
N PHE A 10 3.20 3.31 6.79
CA PHE A 10 4.59 3.53 6.38
C PHE A 10 5.55 2.60 7.13
N ILE A 11 5.37 2.48 8.44
CA ILE A 11 6.19 1.60 9.29
C ILE A 11 6.06 0.15 8.82
N ASP A 12 4.84 -0.31 8.57
CA ASP A 12 4.56 -1.69 8.17
C ASP A 12 5.12 -2.00 6.78
N VAL A 13 4.97 -1.08 5.82
CA VAL A 13 5.51 -1.25 4.47
C VAL A 13 7.04 -1.21 4.47
N LYS A 14 7.65 -0.42 5.35
CA LYS A 14 9.10 -0.40 5.54
C LYS A 14 9.60 -1.72 6.13
N GLN A 15 8.90 -2.29 7.10
CA GLN A 15 9.19 -3.62 7.63
C GLN A 15 9.10 -4.68 6.54
N LEU A 16 8.10 -4.55 5.65
CA LEU A 16 7.97 -5.43 4.50
C LEU A 16 9.16 -5.32 3.55
N LEU A 17 9.69 -4.12 3.34
CA LEU A 17 10.88 -3.91 2.51
C LEU A 17 12.09 -4.65 3.09
N ASP A 18 12.30 -4.56 4.40
CA ASP A 18 13.37 -5.30 5.09
C ASP A 18 13.19 -6.82 4.93
N PHE A 19 11.96 -7.30 5.07
CA PHE A 19 11.62 -8.71 4.83
C PHE A 19 11.93 -9.11 3.38
N THR A 20 11.56 -8.27 2.42
CA THR A 20 11.78 -8.52 0.99
C THR A 20 13.27 -8.66 0.68
N TYR A 21 14.12 -7.80 1.21
CA TYR A 21 15.57 -7.91 1.05
C TYR A 21 16.12 -9.20 1.64
N ARG A 22 15.64 -9.62 2.80
CA ARG A 22 16.04 -10.90 3.42
C ARG A 22 15.65 -12.09 2.56
N MET A 23 14.42 -12.08 2.02
CA MET A 23 13.94 -13.16 1.15
C MET A 23 14.72 -13.21 -0.16
N ASN A 24 15.10 -12.05 -0.73
CA ASN A 24 15.89 -11.98 -1.94
C ASN A 24 17.27 -12.65 -1.77
N LYS A 25 17.87 -12.55 -0.60
CA LYS A 25 19.15 -13.20 -0.30
C LYS A 25 19.06 -14.72 -0.34
N GLU A 26 17.88 -15.27 -0.12
CA GLU A 26 17.63 -16.72 -0.15
C GLU A 26 17.31 -17.24 -1.55
N MET A 27 17.14 -16.36 -2.53
CA MET A 27 16.90 -16.72 -3.93
C MET A 27 18.22 -17.01 -4.67
N SER A 28 18.13 -17.82 -5.75
CA SER A 28 19.21 -17.92 -6.71
C SER A 28 19.47 -16.55 -7.37
N VAL A 29 20.64 -16.38 -7.99
CA VAL A 29 20.99 -15.14 -8.68
C VAL A 29 19.97 -14.82 -9.79
N ALA A 30 19.55 -15.84 -10.57
CA ALA A 30 18.59 -15.69 -11.64
C ALA A 30 17.21 -15.27 -11.11
N ASP A 31 16.70 -15.95 -10.07
CA ASP A 31 15.40 -15.63 -9.47
C ASP A 31 15.39 -14.28 -8.78
N ARG A 32 16.50 -13.91 -8.15
CA ARG A 32 16.66 -12.58 -7.54
C ARG A 32 16.58 -11.47 -8.57
N ARG A 33 17.19 -11.67 -9.74
CA ARG A 33 17.14 -10.71 -10.83
C ARG A 33 15.73 -10.59 -11.40
N ASP A 34 15.04 -11.71 -11.63
CA ASP A 34 13.76 -11.75 -12.34
C ASP A 34 12.56 -11.48 -11.41
N TYR A 35 12.54 -12.09 -10.23
CA TYR A 35 11.42 -12.01 -9.29
C TYR A 35 11.73 -11.15 -8.06
N GLY A 36 12.93 -11.26 -7.53
CA GLY A 36 13.33 -10.47 -6.37
C GLY A 36 13.32 -8.97 -6.64
N SER A 37 13.82 -8.53 -7.79
CA SER A 37 13.79 -7.13 -8.20
C SER A 37 12.36 -6.62 -8.40
N GLN A 38 11.46 -7.45 -8.90
CA GLN A 38 10.05 -7.10 -9.09
C GLN A 38 9.32 -6.94 -7.75
N LEU A 39 9.61 -7.80 -6.78
CA LEU A 39 9.10 -7.67 -5.41
C LEU A 39 9.53 -6.35 -4.76
N ILE A 40 10.80 -5.98 -4.92
CA ILE A 40 11.31 -4.70 -4.42
C ILE A 40 10.59 -3.54 -5.09
N LYS A 41 10.40 -3.61 -6.41
CA LYS A 41 9.68 -2.58 -7.17
C LYS A 41 8.26 -2.38 -6.63
N TYR A 42 7.50 -3.44 -6.44
CA TYR A 42 6.15 -3.35 -5.89
C TYR A 42 6.16 -2.75 -4.48
N ASN A 43 7.13 -3.13 -3.67
CA ASN A 43 7.28 -2.59 -2.32
C ASN A 43 7.59 -1.09 -2.34
N LEU A 44 8.49 -0.64 -3.22
CA LEU A 44 8.81 0.78 -3.39
C LEU A 44 7.62 1.55 -3.96
N ASP A 45 6.83 0.95 -4.85
CA ASP A 45 5.59 1.53 -5.35
C ASP A 45 4.58 1.75 -4.21
N MET A 46 4.46 0.81 -3.27
CA MET A 46 3.63 0.99 -2.07
C MET A 46 4.08 2.22 -1.27
N ILE A 47 5.37 2.36 -1.03
CA ILE A 47 5.93 3.50 -0.29
C ILE A 47 5.66 4.80 -1.03
N THR A 48 5.90 4.83 -2.34
CA THR A 48 5.71 6.01 -3.18
C THR A 48 4.24 6.43 -3.20
N ASN A 49 3.34 5.51 -3.45
CA ASN A 49 1.91 5.80 -3.53
C ASN A 49 1.34 6.22 -2.18
N PHE A 50 1.77 5.59 -1.09
CA PHE A 50 1.39 6.02 0.25
C PHE A 50 1.88 7.44 0.53
N THR A 51 3.14 7.74 0.21
CA THR A 51 3.73 9.06 0.42
C THR A 51 2.99 10.13 -0.39
N MET A 52 2.70 9.86 -1.66
CA MET A 52 1.95 10.77 -2.51
C MET A 52 0.55 11.05 -1.96
N ALA A 53 -0.16 10.02 -1.52
CA ALA A 53 -1.48 10.17 -0.94
C ALA A 53 -1.44 10.92 0.41
N TYR A 54 -0.44 10.60 1.25
CA TYR A 54 -0.29 11.21 2.59
C TYR A 54 -0.04 12.72 2.52
N HIS A 55 0.76 13.17 1.55
CA HIS A 55 1.09 14.59 1.38
C HIS A 55 0.06 15.38 0.58
N ARG A 56 -0.92 14.72 -0.04
CA ARG A 56 -1.99 15.43 -0.73
C ARG A 56 -2.88 16.13 0.29
N ARG A 57 -2.96 17.45 0.18
CA ARG A 57 -3.87 18.23 1.01
C ARG A 57 -5.29 18.07 0.46
N ASP A 58 -6.24 18.05 1.36
CA ASP A 58 -7.65 18.15 1.00
C ASP A 58 -7.89 19.57 0.50
N GLU A 59 -7.98 19.72 -0.80
CA GLU A 59 -8.36 21.00 -1.40
C GLU A 59 -9.87 21.10 -1.46
N LYS A 60 -10.37 22.22 -0.96
CA LYS A 60 -11.78 22.54 -0.99
C LYS A 60 -11.95 23.76 -1.87
N ILE A 61 -12.73 23.63 -2.94
CA ILE A 61 -13.11 24.74 -3.81
C ILE A 61 -14.51 25.18 -3.42
N CYS A 62 -14.65 26.47 -3.05
CA CYS A 62 -15.92 27.07 -2.73
C CYS A 62 -16.26 28.11 -3.79
N PHE A 63 -17.46 28.06 -4.34
CA PHE A 63 -17.93 29.07 -5.28
C PHE A 63 -19.44 29.22 -5.24
N ASP A 64 -19.91 30.40 -5.64
CA ASP A 64 -21.34 30.70 -5.75
C ASP A 64 -21.75 30.71 -7.23
N ALA A 65 -22.90 30.11 -7.51
CA ALA A 65 -23.50 30.14 -8.83
C ALA A 65 -25.01 30.33 -8.69
N GLY A 66 -25.52 31.47 -9.16
CA GLY A 66 -26.91 31.87 -8.93
C GLY A 66 -27.15 32.09 -7.42
N ASP A 67 -28.22 31.49 -6.90
CA ASP A 67 -28.56 31.57 -5.46
C ASP A 67 -27.93 30.43 -4.65
N LYS A 68 -27.05 29.63 -5.24
CA LYS A 68 -26.50 28.42 -4.61
C LYS A 68 -24.99 28.57 -4.31
N HIS A 69 -24.63 28.08 -3.14
CA HIS A 69 -23.24 27.93 -2.73
C HIS A 69 -22.79 26.49 -2.94
N TYR A 70 -21.62 26.32 -3.55
CA TYR A 70 -21.04 25.00 -3.86
C TYR A 70 -19.72 24.82 -3.12
N ASP A 71 -19.60 23.71 -2.43
CA ASP A 71 -18.36 23.23 -1.84
C ASP A 71 -17.95 21.95 -2.54
N ILE A 72 -16.84 22.01 -3.31
CA ILE A 72 -16.26 20.84 -3.98
C ILE A 72 -15.02 20.41 -3.22
N ASN A 73 -15.01 19.17 -2.79
CA ASN A 73 -13.86 18.58 -2.11
C ASN A 73 -13.07 17.73 -3.09
N LEU A 74 -11.78 18.11 -3.34
CA LEU A 74 -10.90 17.45 -4.29
C LEU A 74 -10.15 16.24 -3.70
N LYS A 75 -10.72 15.56 -2.72
CA LYS A 75 -10.15 14.31 -2.18
C LYS A 75 -10.03 13.18 -3.21
N GLY A 76 -10.66 13.35 -4.38
CA GLY A 76 -10.54 12.39 -5.48
C GLY A 76 -9.12 12.12 -5.94
N GLU A 77 -8.20 13.11 -5.88
CA GLU A 77 -6.79 12.91 -6.22
C GLU A 77 -6.08 11.96 -5.24
N LYS A 78 -6.36 12.10 -3.96
CA LYS A 78 -5.84 11.22 -2.93
C LYS A 78 -6.27 9.76 -3.17
N ARG A 79 -7.50 9.57 -3.64
CA ARG A 79 -8.07 8.27 -3.99
C ARG A 79 -7.28 7.55 -5.07
N VAL A 80 -6.77 8.27 -6.07
CA VAL A 80 -5.94 7.68 -7.14
C VAL A 80 -4.71 7.00 -6.56
N TYR A 81 -4.03 7.65 -5.61
CA TYR A 81 -2.85 7.08 -4.98
C TYR A 81 -3.16 5.96 -4.00
N VAL A 82 -4.31 6.02 -3.34
CA VAL A 82 -4.78 4.92 -2.47
C VAL A 82 -5.08 3.68 -3.31
N ASP A 83 -5.75 3.84 -4.43
CA ASP A 83 -6.04 2.74 -5.35
C ASP A 83 -4.75 2.13 -5.93
N ALA A 84 -3.78 2.98 -6.27
CA ALA A 84 -2.47 2.52 -6.73
C ALA A 84 -1.69 1.79 -5.63
N LEU A 85 -1.79 2.22 -4.38
CA LEU A 85 -1.23 1.53 -3.22
C LEU A 85 -1.83 0.13 -3.06
N GLU A 86 -3.14 0.02 -3.14
CA GLU A 86 -3.85 -1.27 -3.07
C GLU A 86 -3.41 -2.21 -4.19
N ALA A 87 -3.29 -1.70 -5.42
CA ALA A 87 -2.83 -2.48 -6.56
C ALA A 87 -1.39 -2.97 -6.37
N SER A 88 -0.49 -2.13 -5.89
CA SER A 88 0.91 -2.51 -5.60
C SER A 88 0.98 -3.57 -4.50
N PHE A 89 0.14 -3.44 -3.47
CA PHE A 89 0.03 -4.42 -2.40
C PHE A 89 -0.44 -5.79 -2.92
N ASP A 90 -1.49 -5.81 -3.74
CA ASP A 90 -2.02 -7.05 -4.32
C ASP A 90 -1.00 -7.73 -5.22
N ASN A 91 -0.28 -6.95 -6.04
CA ASN A 91 0.78 -7.46 -6.91
C ASN A 91 1.92 -8.08 -6.11
N TYR A 92 2.34 -7.40 -5.03
CA TYR A 92 3.38 -7.91 -4.14
C TYR A 92 2.96 -9.24 -3.51
N MET A 93 1.77 -9.27 -2.93
CA MET A 93 1.24 -10.45 -2.25
C MET A 93 1.16 -11.66 -3.20
N ALA A 94 0.62 -11.45 -4.39
CA ALA A 94 0.50 -12.51 -5.39
C ALA A 94 1.87 -13.05 -5.81
N LEU A 95 2.83 -12.19 -6.07
CA LEU A 95 4.17 -12.61 -6.49
C LEU A 95 4.93 -13.33 -5.38
N MET A 96 4.88 -12.83 -4.15
CA MET A 96 5.55 -13.49 -3.03
C MET A 96 4.94 -14.86 -2.71
N GLU A 97 3.61 -14.98 -2.77
CA GLU A 97 2.94 -16.28 -2.64
C GLU A 97 3.40 -17.26 -3.72
N PHE A 98 3.52 -16.78 -4.96
CA PHE A 98 4.06 -17.58 -6.06
C PHE A 98 5.48 -18.05 -5.75
N CYS A 99 6.33 -17.18 -5.22
CA CYS A 99 7.71 -17.54 -4.85
C CYS A 99 7.76 -18.62 -3.76
N PHE A 100 6.89 -18.54 -2.75
CA PHE A 100 6.80 -19.59 -1.73
C PHE A 100 6.26 -20.90 -2.31
N ALA A 101 5.23 -20.84 -3.15
CA ALA A 101 4.60 -22.02 -3.73
C ALA A 101 5.54 -22.78 -4.67
N THR A 102 6.42 -22.09 -5.38
CA THR A 102 7.37 -22.67 -6.32
C THR A 102 8.74 -22.99 -5.70
N LEU A 103 8.86 -22.84 -4.40
CA LEU A 103 10.09 -23.15 -3.66
C LEU A 103 11.32 -22.41 -4.17
N MET A 104 11.19 -21.13 -4.46
CA MET A 104 12.29 -20.27 -4.96
C MET A 104 13.37 -19.95 -3.93
N PHE A 105 13.33 -20.59 -2.78
CA PHE A 105 14.28 -20.36 -1.68
C PHE A 105 15.07 -21.65 -1.38
N PRO A 106 15.98 -22.07 -2.28
CA PRO A 106 16.62 -23.36 -2.19
C PRO A 106 17.51 -23.52 -0.95
N ARG A 107 17.98 -22.42 -0.38
CA ARG A 107 18.87 -22.43 0.79
C ARG A 107 18.11 -22.51 2.11
N MET A 108 16.79 -22.32 2.07
CA MET A 108 15.98 -22.39 3.28
C MET A 108 15.62 -23.82 3.64
N THR A 109 15.74 -24.14 4.93
CA THR A 109 15.14 -25.37 5.49
C THR A 109 13.61 -25.25 5.45
N THR A 110 12.90 -26.37 5.49
CA THR A 110 11.44 -26.38 5.55
C THR A 110 10.92 -25.62 6.78
N ARG A 111 11.59 -25.78 7.93
CA ARG A 111 11.22 -25.07 9.17
C ARG A 111 11.37 -23.56 9.03
N LYS A 112 12.48 -23.10 8.46
CA LYS A 112 12.73 -21.67 8.22
C LYS A 112 11.72 -21.10 7.24
N ARG A 113 11.38 -21.85 6.17
CA ARG A 113 10.40 -21.45 5.16
C ARG A 113 9.01 -21.26 5.77
N ARG A 114 8.55 -22.20 6.59
CA ARG A 114 7.26 -22.08 7.30
C ARG A 114 7.21 -20.86 8.19
N ARG A 115 8.27 -20.60 8.92
CA ARG A 115 8.38 -19.45 9.82
C ARG A 115 8.36 -18.12 9.04
N ARG A 116 9.06 -18.08 7.91
CA ARG A 116 9.08 -16.90 7.02
C ARG A 116 7.72 -16.67 6.36
N HIS A 117 7.06 -17.73 5.92
CA HIS A 117 5.72 -17.63 5.35
C HIS A 117 4.71 -17.12 6.38
N LYS A 118 4.76 -17.62 7.61
CA LYS A 118 3.92 -17.13 8.70
C LYS A 118 4.13 -15.63 8.95
N HIS A 119 5.38 -15.20 9.00
CA HIS A 119 5.73 -13.79 9.17
C HIS A 119 5.22 -12.94 8.00
N PHE A 120 5.38 -13.43 6.77
CA PHE A 120 4.83 -12.79 5.58
C PHE A 120 3.31 -12.59 5.69
N MET A 121 2.58 -13.64 6.08
CA MET A 121 1.12 -13.54 6.23
C MET A 121 0.71 -12.54 7.32
N GLU A 122 1.45 -12.47 8.41
CA GLU A 122 1.24 -11.49 9.47
C GLU A 122 1.44 -10.05 8.97
N LEU A 123 2.50 -9.80 8.19
CA LEU A 123 2.77 -8.49 7.57
C LEU A 123 1.66 -8.12 6.57
N MET A 124 1.22 -9.07 5.74
CA MET A 124 0.15 -8.85 4.77
C MET A 124 -1.17 -8.48 5.46
N ALA A 125 -1.54 -9.20 6.51
CA ALA A 125 -2.75 -8.90 7.26
C ALA A 125 -2.71 -7.51 7.90
N LYS A 126 -1.57 -7.14 8.45
CA LYS A 126 -1.36 -5.85 9.11
C LYS A 126 -1.46 -4.68 8.13
N ILE A 127 -0.78 -4.79 6.99
CA ILE A 127 -0.79 -3.76 5.94
C ILE A 127 -2.19 -3.66 5.32
N SER A 128 -2.82 -4.78 5.00
CA SER A 128 -4.18 -4.83 4.46
C SER A 128 -5.18 -4.12 5.38
N THR A 129 -5.13 -4.41 6.68
CA THR A 129 -5.99 -3.77 7.67
C THR A 129 -5.77 -2.25 7.71
N GLY A 130 -4.50 -1.83 7.69
CA GLY A 130 -4.15 -0.40 7.70
C GLY A 130 -4.65 0.32 6.45
N ILE A 131 -4.45 -0.26 5.28
CA ILE A 131 -4.93 0.30 4.01
C ILE A 131 -6.45 0.39 3.99
N MET A 132 -7.15 -0.66 4.41
CA MET A 132 -8.62 -0.68 4.43
C MET A 132 -9.21 0.39 5.33
N LYS A 133 -8.67 0.59 6.52
CA LYS A 133 -9.12 1.63 7.45
C LYS A 133 -8.91 3.03 6.88
N TRP A 134 -7.74 3.25 6.30
CA TRP A 134 -7.40 4.55 5.72
C TRP A 134 -8.22 4.84 4.46
N SER A 135 -8.32 3.87 3.56
CA SER A 135 -9.13 3.93 2.34
C SER A 135 -10.61 4.18 2.67
N GLY A 136 -11.18 3.44 3.61
CA GLY A 136 -12.56 3.61 4.05
C GLY A 136 -12.85 5.02 4.57
N SER A 137 -11.92 5.61 5.32
CA SER A 137 -12.04 6.98 5.80
C SER A 137 -12.08 7.99 4.64
N ILE A 138 -11.23 7.82 3.63
CA ILE A 138 -11.16 8.69 2.46
C ILE A 138 -12.46 8.61 1.65
N TYR A 139 -12.92 7.40 1.34
CA TYR A 139 -14.15 7.20 0.57
C TYR A 139 -15.38 7.76 1.29
N LYS A 140 -15.47 7.58 2.59
CA LYS A 140 -16.56 8.12 3.40
C LYS A 140 -16.60 9.64 3.34
N GLN A 141 -15.45 10.32 3.37
CA GLN A 141 -15.38 11.77 3.32
C GLN A 141 -15.80 12.31 1.95
N VAL A 142 -15.38 11.69 0.85
CA VAL A 142 -15.82 12.04 -0.50
C VAL A 142 -17.32 11.89 -0.64
N PHE A 143 -17.88 10.80 -0.15
CA PHE A 143 -19.33 10.53 -0.23
C PHE A 143 -20.16 11.57 0.53
N VAL A 144 -19.72 11.99 1.70
CA VAL A 144 -20.41 13.04 2.49
C VAL A 144 -20.37 14.38 1.76
N SER A 145 -19.26 14.74 1.12
CA SER A 145 -19.14 15.97 0.33
C SER A 145 -20.09 15.98 -0.86
N GLU A 146 -20.20 14.88 -1.61
CA GLU A 146 -21.13 14.73 -2.72
C GLU A 146 -22.59 14.88 -2.27
N ARG A 147 -22.97 14.32 -1.12
CA ARG A 147 -24.31 14.48 -0.56
C ARG A 147 -24.66 15.93 -0.24
N ARG A 148 -23.71 16.70 0.27
CA ARG A 148 -23.92 18.13 0.56
C ARG A 148 -24.15 18.93 -0.72
N GLU A 149 -23.48 18.58 -1.80
CA GLU A 149 -23.67 19.20 -3.11
C GLU A 149 -25.03 18.86 -3.72
N ALA A 150 -25.52 17.65 -3.52
CA ALA A 150 -26.82 17.19 -4.02
C ALA A 150 -28.00 17.72 -3.23
N GLY A 151 -27.78 18.19 -2.02
CA GLY A 151 -28.80 18.73 -1.15
C GLY A 151 -28.87 20.24 -1.19
#